data_6aacc5f1884f81e8d7285f0f44da2683
#
_entry.id   6aacc5f1884f81e8d7285f0f44da2683
#
_cell.length_a   1.000
_cell.length_b   1.000
_cell.length_c   1.000
_cell.angle_alpha   90.00
_cell.angle_beta   90.00
_cell.angle_gamma   90.00
#
_symmetry.space_group_name_H-M   'P 1'
#
loop_
_entity.id
_entity.type
_entity.pdbx_description
1 polymer ?
#
loop_
_entity_poly.entity_id
_entity_poly.type
_entity_poly.pdbx_seq_one_letter_code
_entity_poly.pdbx_strand_id
1 'polypeptide(L)'
;MVIKPKSYKQLAYEEIKENIIKGIYKPNQILNERSISEDFGFSRTPIREAFQRLYYEGWLVTRDNKKNVVREFNLEYILMNQKVRTSLEILAVSESICKFKESNIRDLEKITNEQEQIIKEGNFYNYIKLDRKFHEYIYLISENSVLTKILSNLNDTVRYFGQIALSYPNRQELTVQEHRRIIDAIKKRDEEKAIETMRIHMVNTTDAIEYSYK
;
A
#
# COMPACT_ATOMS: atom_id res chain seq x y z
N MET A 1 -9.56 9.50 26.10
CA MET A 1 -8.31 8.81 25.76
C MET A 1 -7.24 9.86 25.50
N VAL A 2 -6.17 9.90 26.30
CA VAL A 2 -5.06 10.84 26.05
C VAL A 2 -4.21 10.27 24.94
N ILE A 3 -4.23 10.91 23.78
CA ILE A 3 -3.34 10.55 22.66
C ILE A 3 -1.92 10.96 23.09
N LYS A 4 -1.06 9.98 23.42
CA LYS A 4 0.35 10.26 23.69
C LYS A 4 0.99 10.84 22.44
N PRO A 5 1.72 11.96 22.53
CA PRO A 5 2.42 12.51 21.38
C PRO A 5 3.43 11.47 20.86
N LYS A 6 3.54 11.36 19.52
CA LYS A 6 4.52 10.45 18.88
C LYS A 6 5.94 10.86 19.29
N SER A 7 6.80 9.88 19.54
CA SER A 7 8.21 10.14 19.80
C SER A 7 8.91 10.65 18.53
N TYR A 8 9.98 11.44 18.67
CA TYR A 8 10.78 11.92 17.53
C TYR A 8 11.29 10.79 16.63
N LYS A 9 11.64 9.64 17.19
CA LYS A 9 12.02 8.46 16.40
C LYS A 9 10.88 7.93 15.53
N GLN A 10 9.65 7.94 16.06
CA GLN A 10 8.48 7.51 15.30
C GLN A 10 8.15 8.51 14.20
N LEU A 11 8.24 9.80 14.48
CA LEU A 11 8.04 10.87 13.49
C LEU A 11 9.10 10.80 12.38
N ALA A 12 10.37 10.66 12.74
CA ALA A 12 11.46 10.52 11.78
C ALA A 12 11.29 9.29 10.89
N TYR A 13 10.95 8.15 11.50
CA TYR A 13 10.70 6.91 10.75
C TYR A 13 9.54 7.07 9.76
N GLU A 14 8.40 7.59 10.20
CA GLU A 14 7.23 7.77 9.35
C GLU A 14 7.52 8.74 8.19
N GLU A 15 8.20 9.86 8.45
CA GLU A 15 8.51 10.87 7.45
C GLU A 15 9.52 10.35 6.41
N ILE A 16 10.59 9.69 6.86
CA ILE A 16 11.58 9.13 5.94
C ILE A 16 10.94 8.05 5.06
N LYS A 17 10.16 7.14 5.67
CA LYS A 17 9.47 6.09 4.97
C LYS A 17 8.48 6.64 3.93
N GLU A 18 7.72 7.64 4.34
CA GLU A 18 6.76 8.31 3.46
C GLU A 18 7.46 8.98 2.26
N ASN A 19 8.62 9.60 2.48
CA ASN A 19 9.41 10.22 1.42
C ASN A 19 9.99 9.17 0.44
N ILE A 20 10.33 7.96 0.93
CA ILE A 20 10.70 6.84 0.06
C ILE A 20 9.49 6.39 -0.77
N ILE A 21 8.34 6.18 -0.12
CA ILE A 21 7.12 5.72 -0.79
C ILE A 21 6.65 6.73 -1.84
N LYS A 22 6.76 8.03 -1.58
CA LYS A 22 6.42 9.10 -2.53
C LYS A 22 7.47 9.29 -3.65
N GLY A 23 8.60 8.59 -3.60
CA GLY A 23 9.69 8.76 -4.55
C GLY A 23 10.46 10.08 -4.40
N ILE A 24 10.27 10.81 -3.29
CA ILE A 24 11.10 11.98 -2.93
C ILE A 24 12.53 11.51 -2.68
N TYR A 25 12.69 10.45 -1.89
CA TYR A 25 13.95 9.72 -1.80
C TYR A 25 13.94 8.58 -2.82
N LYS A 26 14.78 8.71 -3.84
CA LYS A 26 14.80 7.82 -5.00
C LYS A 26 15.53 6.50 -4.70
N PRO A 27 15.20 5.39 -5.39
CA PRO A 27 16.00 4.17 -5.36
C PRO A 27 17.48 4.48 -5.61
N ASN A 28 18.36 3.80 -4.88
CA ASN A 28 19.81 3.98 -4.89
C ASN A 28 20.31 5.34 -4.36
N GLN A 29 19.43 6.22 -3.88
CA GLN A 29 19.85 7.48 -3.25
C GLN A 29 20.51 7.21 -1.90
N ILE A 30 21.68 7.87 -1.68
CA ILE A 30 22.37 7.86 -0.40
C ILE A 30 21.66 8.83 0.56
N LEU A 31 21.25 8.34 1.72
CA LEU A 31 20.69 9.15 2.80
C LEU A 31 21.75 9.39 3.87
N ASN A 32 21.97 10.66 4.21
CA ASN A 32 22.92 11.07 5.23
C ASN A 32 22.19 11.42 6.53
N GLU A 33 22.53 10.72 7.64
CA GLU A 33 21.91 10.97 8.95
C GLU A 33 22.01 12.42 9.41
N ARG A 34 23.13 13.09 9.09
CA ARG A 34 23.37 14.48 9.48
C ARG A 34 22.45 15.42 8.72
N SER A 35 22.39 15.28 7.39
CA SER A 35 21.54 16.13 6.56
C SER A 35 20.06 16.00 6.95
N ILE A 36 19.57 14.76 7.10
CA ILE A 36 18.18 14.51 7.50
C ILE A 36 17.89 15.04 8.92
N SER A 37 18.88 14.96 9.83
CA SER A 37 18.79 15.55 11.17
C SER A 37 18.60 17.08 11.11
N GLU A 38 19.37 17.74 10.23
CA GLU A 38 19.28 19.17 9.99
C GLU A 38 17.94 19.55 9.33
N ASP A 39 17.52 18.83 8.29
CA ASP A 39 16.26 19.06 7.55
C ASP A 39 15.01 18.91 8.42
N PHE A 40 15.01 17.92 9.33
CA PHE A 40 13.86 17.65 10.20
C PHE A 40 13.89 18.42 11.51
N GLY A 41 14.99 19.10 11.83
CA GLY A 41 15.19 19.76 13.13
C GLY A 41 15.26 18.81 14.32
N PHE A 42 15.66 17.55 14.09
CA PHE A 42 15.81 16.53 15.13
C PHE A 42 17.28 16.32 15.45
N SER A 43 17.58 15.76 16.64
CA SER A 43 18.94 15.27 16.93
C SER A 43 19.24 14.01 16.10
N ARG A 44 20.51 13.60 16.02
CA ARG A 44 20.93 12.43 15.22
C ARG A 44 20.43 11.10 15.80
N THR A 45 20.19 11.01 17.10
CA THR A 45 19.77 9.77 17.77
C THR A 45 18.43 9.25 17.22
N PRO A 46 17.31 10.00 17.20
CA PRO A 46 16.06 9.55 16.62
C PRO A 46 16.15 9.22 15.13
N ILE A 47 17.00 9.91 14.36
CA ILE A 47 17.24 9.59 12.94
C ILE A 47 17.94 8.25 12.80
N ARG A 48 18.95 7.96 13.61
CA ARG A 48 19.64 6.67 13.60
C ARG A 48 18.72 5.51 13.98
N GLU A 49 17.86 5.69 15.01
CA GLU A 49 16.86 4.68 15.38
C GLU A 49 15.84 4.45 14.25
N ALA A 50 15.41 5.52 13.57
CA ALA A 50 14.53 5.42 12.40
C ALA A 50 15.21 4.64 11.26
N PHE A 51 16.49 4.92 10.98
CA PHE A 51 17.25 4.20 9.96
C PHE A 51 17.40 2.71 10.31
N GLN A 52 17.70 2.36 11.56
CA GLN A 52 17.77 0.96 11.99
C GLN A 52 16.48 0.22 11.72
N ARG A 53 15.33 0.86 11.99
CA ARG A 53 14.02 0.28 11.72
C ARG A 53 13.77 0.12 10.22
N LEU A 54 14.12 1.12 9.41
CA LEU A 54 14.02 1.06 7.94
C LEU A 54 14.92 -0.02 7.33
N TYR A 55 16.09 -0.27 7.93
CA TYR A 55 16.93 -1.41 7.57
C TYR A 55 16.26 -2.75 7.87
N TYR A 56 15.73 -2.89 9.09
CA TYR A 56 15.04 -4.12 9.48
C TYR A 56 13.85 -4.42 8.57
N GLU A 57 13.12 -3.40 8.15
CA GLU A 57 11.99 -3.51 7.23
C GLU A 57 12.44 -3.62 5.74
N GLY A 58 13.72 -3.48 5.44
CA GLY A 58 14.26 -3.61 4.09
C GLY A 58 14.04 -2.42 3.16
N TRP A 59 13.75 -1.24 3.70
CA TRP A 59 13.65 0.01 2.92
C TRP A 59 15.00 0.66 2.67
N LEU A 60 15.94 0.46 3.58
CA LEU A 60 17.32 0.87 3.43
C LEU A 60 18.24 -0.35 3.35
N VAL A 61 19.34 -0.19 2.64
CA VAL A 61 20.44 -1.16 2.56
C VAL A 61 21.78 -0.44 2.80
N THR A 62 22.77 -1.17 3.28
CA THR A 62 24.12 -0.64 3.39
C THR A 62 24.90 -1.01 2.14
N ARG A 63 25.49 -0.02 1.48
CA ARG A 63 26.44 -0.20 0.36
C ARG A 63 27.72 0.56 0.66
N ASP A 64 28.80 0.21 -0.01
CA ASP A 64 30.11 0.85 -0.03
C ASP A 64 30.44 1.74 1.19
N ASN A 65 31.34 1.30 2.07
CA ASN A 65 31.77 2.04 3.24
C ASN A 65 30.65 2.46 4.23
N LYS A 66 29.65 1.61 4.42
CA LYS A 66 28.54 1.82 5.37
C LYS A 66 27.61 3.00 5.02
N LYS A 67 27.45 3.32 3.73
CA LYS A 67 26.48 4.32 3.30
C LYS A 67 25.06 3.77 3.38
N ASN A 68 24.15 4.57 3.92
CA ASN A 68 22.72 4.27 3.96
C ASN A 68 22.12 4.58 2.59
N VAL A 69 21.55 3.58 1.93
CA VAL A 69 21.03 3.71 0.56
C VAL A 69 19.58 3.25 0.52
N VAL A 70 18.73 4.01 -0.14
CA VAL A 70 17.34 3.60 -0.42
C VAL A 70 17.37 2.34 -1.29
N ARG A 71 16.69 1.28 -0.82
CA ARG A 71 16.62 0.02 -1.56
C ARG A 71 15.91 0.22 -2.90
N GLU A 72 16.46 -0.34 -3.94
CA GLU A 72 15.77 -0.55 -5.20
C GLU A 72 15.10 -1.93 -5.16
N PHE A 73 13.80 -1.96 -5.44
CA PHE A 73 13.05 -3.20 -5.57
C PHE A 73 13.05 -3.62 -7.03
N ASN A 74 13.66 -4.75 -7.35
CA ASN A 74 13.61 -5.31 -8.70
C ASN A 74 12.23 -5.93 -8.98
N LEU A 75 11.92 -6.07 -10.27
CA LEU A 75 10.63 -6.62 -10.72
C LEU A 75 10.34 -7.99 -10.13
N GLU A 76 11.34 -8.88 -10.06
CA GLU A 76 11.18 -10.22 -9.50
C GLU A 76 10.67 -10.19 -8.06
N TYR A 77 11.28 -9.34 -7.20
CA TYR A 77 10.83 -9.16 -5.81
C TYR A 77 9.40 -8.65 -5.73
N ILE A 78 9.05 -7.70 -6.61
CA ILE A 78 7.69 -7.13 -6.67
C ILE A 78 6.69 -8.23 -7.05
N LEU A 79 6.98 -9.03 -8.06
CA LEU A 79 6.11 -10.11 -8.52
C LEU A 79 5.93 -11.20 -7.46
N MET A 80 6.99 -11.55 -6.71
CA MET A 80 6.88 -12.46 -5.56
C MET A 80 5.92 -11.91 -4.50
N ASN A 81 6.02 -10.61 -4.17
CA ASN A 81 5.09 -9.97 -3.22
C ASN A 81 3.65 -9.97 -3.75
N GLN A 82 3.44 -9.67 -5.05
CA GLN A 82 2.11 -9.68 -5.64
C GLN A 82 1.46 -11.06 -5.63
N LYS A 83 2.22 -12.13 -5.83
CA LYS A 83 1.71 -13.52 -5.71
C LYS A 83 1.18 -13.79 -4.31
N VAL A 84 1.96 -13.45 -3.28
CA VAL A 84 1.55 -13.62 -1.87
C VAL A 84 0.32 -12.76 -1.57
N ARG A 85 0.36 -11.48 -1.94
CA ARG A 85 -0.75 -10.56 -1.76
C ARG A 85 -2.03 -11.08 -2.42
N THR A 86 -1.96 -11.51 -3.67
CA THR A 86 -3.13 -12.04 -4.40
C THR A 86 -3.80 -13.18 -3.65
N SER A 87 -3.02 -14.12 -3.11
CA SER A 87 -3.56 -15.24 -2.33
C SER A 87 -4.27 -14.78 -1.05
N LEU A 88 -3.72 -13.78 -0.37
CA LEU A 88 -4.29 -13.23 0.85
C LEU A 88 -5.51 -12.35 0.59
N GLU A 89 -5.54 -11.58 -0.51
CA GLU A 89 -6.70 -10.77 -0.93
C GLU A 89 -7.90 -11.67 -1.27
N ILE A 90 -7.65 -12.79 -1.97
CA ILE A 90 -8.67 -13.78 -2.29
C ILE A 90 -9.21 -14.41 -1.00
N LEU A 91 -8.36 -14.77 -0.07
CA LEU A 91 -8.77 -15.30 1.23
C LEU A 91 -9.61 -14.28 2.01
N ALA A 92 -9.19 -12.99 1.99
CA ALA A 92 -9.92 -11.92 2.67
C ALA A 92 -11.34 -11.76 2.13
N VAL A 93 -11.53 -11.74 0.81
CA VAL A 93 -12.86 -11.60 0.21
C VAL A 93 -13.73 -12.82 0.47
N SER A 94 -13.18 -14.04 0.38
CA SER A 94 -13.90 -15.29 0.68
C SER A 94 -14.40 -15.32 2.13
N GLU A 95 -13.51 -15.04 3.10
CA GLU A 95 -13.90 -15.04 4.52
C GLU A 95 -14.84 -13.90 4.93
N SER A 96 -14.89 -12.81 4.14
CA SER A 96 -15.74 -11.65 4.44
C SER A 96 -17.14 -11.72 3.85
N ILE A 97 -17.36 -12.50 2.77
CA ILE A 97 -18.56 -12.42 1.93
C ILE A 97 -19.87 -12.57 2.73
N CYS A 98 -19.94 -13.54 3.64
CA CYS A 98 -21.12 -13.78 4.47
C CYS A 98 -21.27 -12.79 5.64
N LYS A 99 -20.22 -12.04 5.97
CA LYS A 99 -20.19 -11.11 7.10
C LYS A 99 -20.56 -9.68 6.74
N PHE A 100 -20.55 -9.34 5.45
CA PHE A 100 -20.92 -8.01 4.99
C PHE A 100 -22.38 -7.68 5.37
N LYS A 101 -22.60 -6.51 5.94
CA LYS A 101 -23.94 -5.90 6.16
C LYS A 101 -24.17 -4.83 5.10
N GLU A 102 -25.41 -4.43 4.90
CA GLU A 102 -25.78 -3.36 3.98
C GLU A 102 -25.02 -2.04 4.25
N SER A 103 -24.77 -1.74 5.54
CA SER A 103 -23.96 -0.57 5.92
C SER A 103 -22.51 -0.68 5.41
N ASN A 104 -21.92 -1.88 5.50
CA ASN A 104 -20.54 -2.10 5.05
C ASN A 104 -20.43 -1.99 3.53
N ILE A 105 -21.44 -2.46 2.81
CA ILE A 105 -21.48 -2.32 1.34
C ILE A 105 -21.55 -0.84 0.95
N ARG A 106 -22.39 -0.05 1.62
CA ARG A 106 -22.45 1.41 1.39
C ARG A 106 -21.12 2.11 1.67
N ASP A 107 -20.38 1.66 2.68
CA ASP A 107 -19.06 2.21 2.98
C ASP A 107 -18.05 1.91 1.86
N LEU A 108 -18.04 0.68 1.30
CA LEU A 108 -17.21 0.36 0.13
C LEU A 108 -17.59 1.19 -1.10
N GLU A 109 -18.90 1.36 -1.36
CA GLU A 109 -19.39 2.21 -2.45
C GLU A 109 -18.92 3.66 -2.28
N LYS A 110 -19.00 4.18 -1.05
CA LYS A 110 -18.53 5.53 -0.73
C LYS A 110 -17.03 5.68 -1.01
N ILE A 111 -16.20 4.72 -0.57
CA ILE A 111 -14.76 4.73 -0.84
C ILE A 111 -14.50 4.74 -2.36
N THR A 112 -15.22 3.92 -3.12
CA THR A 112 -15.06 3.81 -4.58
C THR A 112 -15.51 5.09 -5.30
N ASN A 113 -16.59 5.74 -4.83
CA ASN A 113 -17.03 7.04 -5.37
C ASN A 113 -16.02 8.15 -5.03
N GLU A 114 -15.43 8.13 -3.83
CA GLU A 114 -14.34 9.06 -3.48
C GLU A 114 -13.11 8.85 -4.37
N GLN A 115 -12.77 7.59 -4.73
CA GLN A 115 -11.70 7.32 -5.70
C GLN A 115 -11.98 7.96 -7.06
N GLU A 116 -13.20 7.81 -7.59
CA GLU A 116 -13.59 8.40 -8.87
C GLU A 116 -13.52 9.94 -8.85
N GLN A 117 -13.89 10.57 -7.74
CA GLN A 117 -13.79 12.02 -7.59
C GLN A 117 -12.33 12.49 -7.58
N ILE A 118 -11.46 11.80 -6.84
CA ILE A 118 -10.03 12.13 -6.73
C ILE A 118 -9.29 11.95 -8.06
N ILE A 119 -9.71 11.02 -8.92
CA ILE A 119 -9.19 10.87 -10.28
C ILE A 119 -9.42 12.15 -11.09
N LYS A 120 -10.64 12.70 -11.02
CA LYS A 120 -10.98 13.98 -11.71
C LYS A 120 -10.15 15.16 -11.22
N GLU A 121 -9.72 15.14 -9.96
CA GLU A 121 -8.88 16.16 -9.34
C GLU A 121 -7.39 15.99 -9.66
N GLY A 122 -6.97 14.86 -10.26
CA GLY A 122 -5.57 14.54 -10.56
C GLY A 122 -4.71 14.30 -9.33
N ASN A 123 -5.30 13.95 -8.18
CA ASN A 123 -4.59 13.76 -6.92
C ASN A 123 -4.20 12.27 -6.71
N PHE A 124 -3.16 11.84 -7.40
CA PHE A 124 -2.67 10.45 -7.40
C PHE A 124 -2.35 9.91 -6.00
N TYR A 125 -1.78 10.73 -5.14
CA TYR A 125 -1.39 10.29 -3.80
C TYR A 125 -2.62 9.94 -2.92
N ASN A 126 -3.67 10.76 -2.96
CA ASN A 126 -4.89 10.47 -2.23
C ASN A 126 -5.66 9.29 -2.86
N TYR A 127 -5.55 9.09 -4.18
CA TYR A 127 -6.10 7.93 -4.85
C TYR A 127 -5.55 6.61 -4.27
N ILE A 128 -4.22 6.48 -4.14
CA ILE A 128 -3.57 5.29 -3.56
C ILE A 128 -4.01 5.04 -2.11
N LYS A 129 -4.23 6.09 -1.34
CA LYS A 129 -4.76 5.95 0.03
C LYS A 129 -6.18 5.38 0.04
N LEU A 130 -7.03 5.80 -0.88
CA LEU A 130 -8.39 5.28 -0.99
C LEU A 130 -8.42 3.85 -1.53
N ASP A 131 -7.55 3.53 -2.49
CA ASP A 131 -7.36 2.17 -2.98
C ASP A 131 -7.02 1.21 -1.84
N ARG A 132 -6.03 1.59 -1.04
CA ARG A 132 -5.67 0.85 0.17
C ARG A 132 -6.83 0.73 1.16
N LYS A 133 -7.57 1.83 1.41
CA LYS A 133 -8.71 1.84 2.32
C LYS A 133 -9.81 0.86 1.89
N PHE A 134 -10.02 0.71 0.57
CA PHE A 134 -10.95 -0.27 0.01
C PHE A 134 -10.57 -1.70 0.43
N HIS A 135 -9.32 -2.09 0.20
CA HIS A 135 -8.82 -3.42 0.57
C HIS A 135 -8.82 -3.64 2.09
N GLU A 136 -8.32 -2.66 2.87
CA GLU A 136 -8.31 -2.73 4.34
C GLU A 136 -9.71 -2.93 4.92
N TYR A 137 -10.73 -2.35 4.29
CA TYR A 137 -12.10 -2.52 4.73
C TYR A 137 -12.58 -3.96 4.56
N ILE A 138 -12.22 -4.62 3.46
CA ILE A 138 -12.50 -6.05 3.24
C ILE A 138 -11.79 -6.91 4.30
N TYR A 139 -10.51 -6.61 4.60
CA TYR A 139 -9.77 -7.32 5.65
C TYR A 139 -10.43 -7.20 7.02
N LEU A 140 -10.92 -6.02 7.36
CA LEU A 140 -11.63 -5.78 8.62
C LEU A 140 -12.88 -6.63 8.72
N ILE A 141 -13.67 -6.74 7.65
CA ILE A 141 -14.91 -7.53 7.62
C ILE A 141 -14.62 -9.04 7.65
N SER A 142 -13.46 -9.50 7.19
CA SER A 142 -13.07 -10.90 7.31
C SER A 142 -12.95 -11.37 8.76
N GLU A 143 -12.72 -10.44 9.71
CA GLU A 143 -12.47 -10.71 11.14
C GLU A 143 -11.28 -11.64 11.40
N ASN A 144 -10.46 -11.88 10.38
CA ASN A 144 -9.23 -12.66 10.49
C ASN A 144 -8.07 -11.73 10.89
N SER A 145 -7.79 -11.66 12.20
CA SER A 145 -6.75 -10.78 12.74
C SER A 145 -5.34 -11.15 12.27
N VAL A 146 -5.09 -12.42 11.98
CA VAL A 146 -3.79 -12.88 11.46
C VAL A 146 -3.61 -12.40 10.01
N LEU A 147 -4.60 -12.61 9.16
CA LEU A 147 -4.64 -12.14 7.78
C LEU A 147 -4.45 -10.61 7.74
N THR A 148 -5.27 -9.88 8.51
CA THR A 148 -5.21 -8.41 8.58
C THR A 148 -3.82 -7.92 8.97
N LYS A 149 -3.17 -8.56 9.95
CA LYS A 149 -1.81 -8.20 10.39
C LYS A 149 -0.78 -8.44 9.28
N ILE A 150 -0.85 -9.57 8.56
CA ILE A 150 0.08 -9.87 7.47
C ILE A 150 -0.10 -8.85 6.34
N LEU A 151 -1.32 -8.62 5.88
CA LEU A 151 -1.63 -7.66 4.83
C LEU A 151 -1.28 -6.23 5.24
N SER A 152 -1.50 -5.84 6.50
CA SER A 152 -1.08 -4.54 7.02
C SER A 152 0.45 -4.34 7.00
N ASN A 153 1.23 -5.39 7.20
CA ASN A 153 2.69 -5.32 7.08
C ASN A 153 3.15 -5.13 5.62
N LEU A 154 2.38 -5.63 4.65
CA LEU A 154 2.65 -5.43 3.22
C LEU A 154 2.21 -4.06 2.69
N ASN A 155 1.39 -3.34 3.45
CA ASN A 155 0.72 -2.11 3.00
C ASN A 155 1.66 -1.04 2.44
N ASP A 156 2.82 -0.81 3.06
CA ASP A 156 3.74 0.23 2.58
C ASP A 156 4.40 -0.18 1.27
N THR A 157 4.73 -1.48 1.14
CA THR A 157 5.24 -2.06 -0.10
C THR A 157 4.16 -1.99 -1.21
N VAL A 158 2.91 -2.27 -0.86
CA VAL A 158 1.76 -2.15 -1.77
C VAL A 158 1.56 -0.70 -2.23
N ARG A 159 1.70 0.28 -1.34
CA ARG A 159 1.62 1.71 -1.69
C ARG A 159 2.73 2.11 -2.66
N TYR A 160 3.96 1.66 -2.40
CA TYR A 160 5.09 1.91 -3.27
C TYR A 160 4.89 1.29 -4.67
N PHE A 161 4.46 0.03 -4.75
CA PHE A 161 4.20 -0.65 -6.02
C PHE A 161 2.94 -0.11 -6.72
N GLY A 162 1.93 0.30 -5.96
CA GLY A 162 0.74 0.96 -6.50
C GLY A 162 1.07 2.23 -7.28
N GLN A 163 2.05 3.03 -6.82
CA GLN A 163 2.50 4.19 -7.59
C GLN A 163 3.12 3.80 -8.93
N ILE A 164 3.88 2.70 -8.96
CA ILE A 164 4.46 2.18 -10.21
C ILE A 164 3.34 1.79 -11.18
N ALA A 165 2.30 1.08 -10.72
CA ALA A 165 1.17 0.66 -11.54
C ALA A 165 0.40 1.84 -12.17
N LEU A 166 0.43 3.03 -11.57
CA LEU A 166 -0.26 4.23 -12.09
C LEU A 166 0.34 4.78 -13.40
N SER A 167 1.52 4.33 -13.81
CA SER A 167 2.08 4.66 -15.12
C SER A 167 1.38 3.91 -16.26
N TYR A 168 0.61 2.85 -15.95
CA TYR A 168 -0.23 2.17 -16.94
C TYR A 168 -1.41 3.07 -17.35
N PRO A 169 -1.68 3.23 -18.66
CA PRO A 169 -2.75 4.10 -19.13
C PRO A 169 -4.11 3.76 -18.52
N ASN A 170 -4.82 4.76 -18.04
CA ASN A 170 -6.17 4.66 -17.44
C ASN A 170 -6.27 3.64 -16.28
N ARG A 171 -5.14 3.32 -15.60
CA ARG A 171 -5.16 2.31 -14.52
C ARG A 171 -6.11 2.66 -13.39
N GLN A 172 -6.24 3.93 -13.06
CA GLN A 172 -7.12 4.40 -11.99
C GLN A 172 -8.59 4.12 -12.30
N GLU A 173 -9.03 4.50 -13.48
CA GLU A 173 -10.41 4.29 -13.96
C GLU A 173 -10.73 2.79 -14.05
N LEU A 174 -9.80 1.99 -14.56
CA LEU A 174 -9.94 0.54 -14.62
C LEU A 174 -10.06 -0.07 -13.22
N THR A 175 -9.25 0.38 -12.25
CA THR A 175 -9.32 -0.07 -10.87
C THR A 175 -10.68 0.23 -10.24
N VAL A 176 -11.23 1.43 -10.45
CA VAL A 176 -12.57 1.79 -9.93
C VAL A 176 -13.64 0.85 -10.50
N GLN A 177 -13.57 0.52 -11.79
CA GLN A 177 -14.49 -0.44 -12.41
C GLN A 177 -14.33 -1.85 -11.82
N GLU A 178 -13.09 -2.28 -11.55
CA GLU A 178 -12.80 -3.56 -10.91
C GLU A 178 -13.34 -3.60 -9.49
N HIS A 179 -13.16 -2.56 -8.68
CA HIS A 179 -13.72 -2.44 -7.33
C HIS A 179 -15.25 -2.52 -7.36
N ARG A 180 -15.92 -1.87 -8.31
CA ARG A 180 -17.38 -1.97 -8.47
C ARG A 180 -17.84 -3.39 -8.76
N ARG A 181 -17.10 -4.14 -9.59
CA ARG A 181 -17.41 -5.57 -9.85
C ARG A 181 -17.26 -6.43 -8.60
N ILE A 182 -16.24 -6.16 -7.77
CA ILE A 182 -16.06 -6.84 -6.48
C ILE A 182 -17.24 -6.52 -5.56
N ILE A 183 -17.63 -5.24 -5.43
CA ILE A 183 -18.80 -4.83 -4.63
C ILE A 183 -20.07 -5.52 -5.11
N ASP A 184 -20.31 -5.60 -6.43
CA ASP A 184 -21.51 -6.24 -7.00
C ASP A 184 -21.57 -7.73 -6.66
N ALA A 185 -20.44 -8.43 -6.68
CA ALA A 185 -20.38 -9.83 -6.26
C ALA A 185 -20.64 -9.98 -4.75
N ILE A 186 -20.09 -9.10 -3.92
CA ILE A 186 -20.35 -9.05 -2.48
C ILE A 186 -21.85 -8.81 -2.19
N LYS A 187 -22.50 -7.87 -2.89
CA LYS A 187 -23.94 -7.59 -2.75
C LYS A 187 -24.79 -8.82 -3.03
N LYS A 188 -24.42 -9.59 -4.03
CA LYS A 188 -25.12 -10.81 -4.43
C LYS A 188 -24.80 -12.01 -3.55
N ARG A 189 -23.87 -11.89 -2.62
CA ARG A 189 -23.33 -13.00 -1.81
C ARG A 189 -22.78 -14.14 -2.68
N ASP A 190 -22.28 -13.81 -3.86
CA ASP A 190 -21.71 -14.75 -4.80
C ASP A 190 -20.19 -14.86 -4.52
N GLU A 191 -19.83 -15.87 -3.71
CA GLU A 191 -18.45 -16.08 -3.27
C GLU A 191 -17.52 -16.39 -4.45
N GLU A 192 -17.96 -17.26 -5.38
CA GLU A 192 -17.14 -17.64 -6.54
C GLU A 192 -16.85 -16.42 -7.40
N LYS A 193 -17.87 -15.59 -7.64
CA LYS A 193 -17.73 -14.36 -8.42
C LYS A 193 -16.89 -13.31 -7.69
N ALA A 194 -17.00 -13.20 -6.38
CA ALA A 194 -16.18 -12.28 -5.57
C ALA A 194 -14.69 -12.67 -5.62
N ILE A 195 -14.39 -13.96 -5.49
CA ILE A 195 -13.03 -14.50 -5.65
C ILE A 195 -12.50 -14.24 -7.06
N GLU A 196 -13.29 -14.52 -8.09
CA GLU A 196 -12.90 -14.30 -9.48
C GLU A 196 -12.60 -12.83 -9.77
N THR A 197 -13.49 -11.93 -9.37
CA THR A 197 -13.32 -10.49 -9.62
C THR A 197 -12.12 -9.92 -8.85
N MET A 198 -11.87 -10.36 -7.61
CA MET A 198 -10.68 -10.00 -6.85
C MET A 198 -9.42 -10.52 -7.55
N ARG A 199 -9.42 -11.76 -8.02
CA ARG A 199 -8.29 -12.34 -8.77
C ARG A 199 -7.97 -11.53 -10.03
N ILE A 200 -8.97 -11.17 -10.83
CA ILE A 200 -8.82 -10.36 -12.04
C ILE A 200 -8.22 -8.99 -11.68
N HIS A 201 -8.73 -8.33 -10.65
CA HIS A 201 -8.20 -7.06 -10.16
C HIS A 201 -6.71 -7.18 -9.81
N MET A 202 -6.31 -8.23 -9.09
CA MET A 202 -4.92 -8.44 -8.69
C MET A 202 -4.00 -8.78 -9.87
N VAL A 203 -4.47 -9.56 -10.86
CA VAL A 203 -3.74 -9.84 -12.10
C VAL A 203 -3.53 -8.56 -12.88
N ASN A 204 -4.58 -7.78 -13.13
CA ASN A 204 -4.48 -6.51 -13.85
C ASN A 204 -3.55 -5.51 -13.16
N THR A 205 -3.50 -5.52 -11.81
CA THR A 205 -2.55 -4.70 -11.06
C THR A 205 -1.11 -5.18 -11.30
N THR A 206 -0.88 -6.48 -11.32
CA THR A 206 0.43 -7.07 -11.61
C THR A 206 0.88 -6.74 -13.04
N ASP A 207 0.01 -6.88 -14.02
CA ASP A 207 0.29 -6.55 -15.43
C ASP A 207 0.63 -5.06 -15.61
N ALA A 208 -0.08 -4.18 -14.89
CA ALA A 208 0.22 -2.75 -14.89
C ALA A 208 1.60 -2.42 -14.29
N ILE A 209 2.02 -3.16 -13.25
CA ILE A 209 3.36 -3.03 -12.69
C ILE A 209 4.41 -3.52 -13.70
N GLU A 210 4.21 -4.69 -14.32
CA GLU A 210 5.13 -5.23 -15.32
C GLU A 210 5.31 -4.31 -16.53
N TYR A 211 4.23 -3.67 -16.96
CA TYR A 211 4.27 -2.68 -18.04
C TYR A 211 5.24 -1.55 -17.76
N SER A 212 5.33 -1.12 -16.51
CA SER A 212 6.17 0.00 -16.08
C SER A 212 7.67 -0.33 -16.02
N TYR A 213 8.02 -1.61 -16.15
CA TYR A 213 9.41 -2.09 -16.17
C TYR A 213 9.89 -2.46 -17.58
N LYS A 214 9.06 -2.28 -18.61
CA LYS A 214 9.39 -2.44 -20.02
C LYS A 214 9.84 -1.14 -20.62
#